data_211cfc1470949f826877e6c2cae795f7
#
_entry.id   211cfc1470949f826877e6c2cae795f7
#
_cell.length_a   1.000
_cell.length_b   1.000
_cell.length_c   1.000
_cell.angle_alpha   90.00
_cell.angle_beta   90.00
_cell.angle_gamma   90.00
#
_symmetry.space_group_name_H-M   'P 1'
#
loop_
_entity.id
_entity.type
_entity.pdbx_description
1 polymer ?
#
loop_
_entity_poly.entity_id
_entity_poly.type
_entity_poly.pdbx_seq_one_letter_code
_entity_poly.pdbx_strand_id
1 'polypeptide(L)'
;RDRLGADAVAALKPGRNVLSASCENTGGLAIIDFGLKMPSEPVSALSKTAVQKSADVQATQTHYLFTCGPVDLKLTFSAPLFLEDLDLVSRPVNYISYEAVSNDGNKHDVGIYFEASPRWASDKNWQETVSETYSKDGLVYLKAGTKSQEILAKKGDDLRIDWGYFYLAADADKMDAGVGKAIDLRNCFKEGGRLSEIGVKGENSEGRLSMSREHGKAKTAAGSVMIGYDDICSIQYFGENLRPYWNADGKSSIEEQFAKARKEESALIARCYDFDRKLMREAEKAGGRDYAELCALAYRQAIHAHKLVKAPNGDLLWLSKENNSNGSIGTVDVTYPSAPLFLLYNPALAEGLMNHIYYYSESGKWTKPFPAHDVGTYPVANGQTYGGDMPVEEAGNMLSLTAAVCHYSGNTEYAAKHWETMTTWTKYLEQFGLDPENQLCTDDFAGHFAHNANLSVKAILGIASYGYMADM
;
A
#
# COMPACT_ATOMS: atom_id res chain seq x y z
N ARG A 1 16.13 -23.40 5.13
CA ARG A 1 17.50 -22.84 5.35
C ARG A 1 18.20 -23.79 6.31
N ASP A 2 19.05 -24.65 5.77
CA ASP A 2 19.78 -25.61 6.58
C ASP A 2 21.05 -24.94 7.14
N ARG A 3 21.39 -25.25 8.38
CA ARG A 3 22.65 -24.83 8.97
C ARG A 3 23.73 -25.82 8.55
N LEU A 4 24.90 -25.31 8.19
CA LEU A 4 26.07 -26.19 8.00
C LEU A 4 26.39 -26.90 9.31
N GLY A 5 26.62 -28.21 9.21
CA GLY A 5 27.15 -28.98 10.33
C GLY A 5 28.54 -28.51 10.76
N ALA A 6 28.94 -28.84 11.99
CA ALA A 6 30.23 -28.43 12.55
C ALA A 6 31.42 -28.84 11.66
N ASP A 7 31.37 -30.03 11.06
CA ASP A 7 32.40 -30.53 10.16
C ASP A 7 32.56 -29.71 8.87
N ALA A 8 31.41 -29.28 8.31
CA ALA A 8 31.39 -28.42 7.11
C ALA A 8 31.95 -27.03 7.42
N VAL A 9 31.61 -26.47 8.60
CA VAL A 9 32.21 -25.21 9.07
C VAL A 9 33.71 -25.33 9.31
N ALA A 10 34.17 -26.41 9.91
CA ALA A 10 35.57 -26.67 10.14
C ALA A 10 36.40 -26.87 8.84
N ALA A 11 35.76 -27.27 7.76
CA ALA A 11 36.37 -27.42 6.45
C ALA A 11 36.63 -26.08 5.71
N LEU A 12 36.04 -24.99 6.15
CA LEU A 12 36.23 -23.66 5.55
C LEU A 12 37.63 -23.13 5.85
N LYS A 13 38.31 -22.61 4.83
CA LYS A 13 39.67 -22.07 4.91
C LYS A 13 39.70 -20.57 4.61
N PRO A 14 40.68 -19.82 5.15
CA PRO A 14 40.91 -18.48 4.65
C PRO A 14 41.22 -18.49 3.14
N GLY A 15 40.58 -17.58 2.39
CA GLY A 15 40.73 -17.49 0.93
C GLY A 15 39.63 -18.26 0.17
N ARG A 16 40.00 -18.89 -0.94
CA ARG A 16 39.03 -19.50 -1.86
C ARG A 16 38.50 -20.84 -1.32
N ASN A 17 37.19 -20.91 -1.15
CA ASN A 17 36.48 -22.16 -0.90
C ASN A 17 35.59 -22.48 -2.12
N VAL A 18 35.31 -23.76 -2.34
CA VAL A 18 34.39 -24.22 -3.41
C VAL A 18 33.19 -24.87 -2.73
N LEU A 19 32.00 -24.36 -3.05
CA LEU A 19 30.73 -24.94 -2.68
C LEU A 19 30.12 -25.59 -3.92
N SER A 20 29.74 -26.86 -3.83
CA SER A 20 29.05 -27.58 -4.89
C SER A 20 27.65 -27.96 -4.41
N ALA A 21 26.66 -27.76 -5.26
CA ALA A 21 25.30 -28.21 -5.04
C ALA A 21 24.76 -28.84 -6.32
N SER A 22 23.90 -29.83 -6.18
CA SER A 22 23.20 -30.46 -7.30
C SER A 22 21.69 -30.42 -7.03
N CYS A 23 20.92 -30.27 -8.09
CA CYS A 23 19.48 -30.36 -8.06
C CYS A 23 19.04 -31.29 -9.19
N GLU A 24 18.30 -32.33 -8.86
CA GLU A 24 17.67 -33.20 -9.82
C GLU A 24 16.23 -32.74 -10.04
N ASN A 25 15.92 -32.39 -11.29
CA ASN A 25 14.58 -31.98 -11.68
C ASN A 25 13.84 -33.14 -12.35
N THR A 26 12.79 -33.62 -11.70
CA THR A 26 11.94 -34.72 -12.21
C THR A 26 10.72 -34.21 -13.00
N GLY A 27 10.54 -32.89 -13.14
CA GLY A 27 9.47 -32.25 -13.89
C GLY A 27 9.14 -30.85 -13.38
N GLY A 28 8.64 -29.98 -14.25
CA GLY A 28 8.26 -28.61 -13.92
C GLY A 28 9.45 -27.63 -13.79
N LEU A 29 9.17 -26.45 -13.23
CA LEU A 29 10.19 -25.42 -12.96
C LEU A 29 11.02 -25.82 -11.72
N ALA A 30 12.34 -25.92 -11.88
CA ALA A 30 13.27 -26.09 -10.78
C ALA A 30 14.20 -24.89 -10.66
N ILE A 31 14.30 -24.34 -9.47
CA ILE A 31 15.23 -23.27 -9.14
C ILE A 31 16.13 -23.75 -8.03
N ILE A 32 17.45 -23.62 -8.20
CA ILE A 32 18.43 -23.82 -7.15
C ILE A 32 19.12 -22.48 -6.86
N ASP A 33 19.04 -22.05 -5.61
CA ASP A 33 19.74 -20.88 -5.09
C ASP A 33 20.46 -21.28 -3.80
N PHE A 34 21.76 -21.08 -3.75
CA PHE A 34 22.53 -21.36 -2.57
C PHE A 34 23.63 -20.33 -2.34
N GLY A 35 23.90 -20.06 -1.07
CA GLY A 35 24.96 -19.16 -0.64
C GLY A 35 25.35 -19.46 0.80
N LEU A 36 26.61 -19.18 1.13
CA LEU A 36 27.08 -19.20 2.50
C LEU A 36 26.75 -17.86 3.15
N LYS A 37 25.91 -17.89 4.18
CA LYS A 37 25.64 -16.73 5.01
C LYS A 37 26.32 -16.94 6.36
N MET A 38 27.37 -16.19 6.65
CA MET A 38 27.86 -16.11 8.02
C MET A 38 26.83 -15.30 8.82
N PRO A 39 26.47 -15.76 10.05
CA PRO A 39 25.78 -14.86 10.96
C PRO A 39 26.70 -13.64 11.12
N SER A 40 26.26 -12.48 10.66
CA SER A 40 26.87 -11.24 11.14
C SER A 40 26.70 -11.27 12.66
N GLU A 41 27.74 -10.97 13.39
CA GLU A 41 27.62 -10.71 14.82
C GLU A 41 26.41 -9.79 15.02
N PRO A 42 25.55 -10.06 16.02
CA PRO A 42 24.40 -9.20 16.24
C PRO A 42 24.91 -7.77 16.47
N VAL A 43 24.71 -6.93 15.47
CA VAL A 43 25.00 -5.50 15.51
C VAL A 43 23.99 -4.87 16.46
N SER A 44 24.18 -5.09 17.75
CA SER A 44 23.26 -4.59 18.76
C SER A 44 24.04 -3.97 19.92
N ALA A 45 24.19 -2.66 19.83
CA ALA A 45 24.45 -1.87 21.04
C ALA A 45 23.27 -1.96 22.02
N LEU A 46 22.08 -2.30 21.54
CA LEU A 46 20.85 -2.45 22.30
C LEU A 46 20.67 -3.92 22.68
N SER A 47 20.84 -4.24 23.97
CA SER A 47 21.05 -5.62 24.44
C SER A 47 19.79 -6.31 24.97
N LYS A 48 18.66 -5.62 25.04
CA LYS A 48 17.40 -6.16 25.58
C LYS A 48 16.27 -6.00 24.58
N THR A 49 15.41 -7.01 24.52
CA THR A 49 14.17 -6.98 23.71
C THR A 49 13.00 -6.64 24.62
N ALA A 50 12.17 -5.69 24.18
CA ALA A 50 10.90 -5.38 24.82
C ALA A 50 9.91 -6.55 24.69
N VAL A 51 9.02 -6.72 25.65
CA VAL A 51 7.98 -7.74 25.61
C VAL A 51 6.70 -7.12 25.06
N GLN A 52 6.26 -7.58 23.89
CA GLN A 52 4.97 -7.18 23.33
C GLN A 52 3.83 -7.77 24.17
N LYS A 53 2.94 -6.91 24.66
CA LYS A 53 1.76 -7.27 25.44
C LYS A 53 0.51 -7.38 24.59
N SER A 54 0.35 -6.47 23.63
CA SER A 54 -0.79 -6.48 22.71
C SER A 54 -0.43 -5.87 21.36
N ALA A 55 -1.24 -6.23 20.38
CA ALA A 55 -1.36 -5.57 19.09
C ALA A 55 -2.86 -5.47 18.80
N ASP A 56 -3.36 -4.26 18.57
CA ASP A 56 -4.75 -3.97 18.25
C ASP A 56 -4.81 -3.28 16.89
N VAL A 57 -5.40 -3.96 15.91
CA VAL A 57 -5.47 -3.51 14.50
C VAL A 57 -6.86 -2.96 14.24
N GLN A 58 -6.92 -1.65 14.03
CA GLN A 58 -8.13 -0.90 13.69
C GLN A 58 -8.10 -0.47 12.21
N ALA A 59 -9.17 0.16 11.74
CA ALA A 59 -9.28 0.59 10.34
C ALA A 59 -8.23 1.64 9.93
N THR A 60 -7.98 2.63 10.79
CA THR A 60 -7.03 3.73 10.52
C THR A 60 -5.83 3.73 11.44
N GLN A 61 -5.88 2.97 12.56
CA GLN A 61 -4.79 2.91 13.53
C GLN A 61 -4.38 1.46 13.83
N THR A 62 -3.12 1.31 14.28
CA THR A 62 -2.64 0.07 14.93
C THR A 62 -1.94 0.45 16.22
N HIS A 63 -2.39 -0.13 17.31
CA HIS A 63 -1.87 0.15 18.65
C HIS A 63 -1.07 -1.04 19.17
N TYR A 64 0.16 -0.78 19.57
CA TYR A 64 1.00 -1.77 20.25
C TYR A 64 1.27 -1.33 21.69
N LEU A 65 1.32 -2.30 22.58
CA LEU A 65 1.81 -2.13 23.94
C LEU A 65 3.01 -3.05 24.18
N PHE A 66 4.10 -2.45 24.64
CA PHE A 66 5.30 -3.17 25.02
C PHE A 66 5.68 -2.87 26.48
N THR A 67 6.27 -3.85 27.16
CA THR A 67 6.95 -3.63 28.45
C THR A 67 8.46 -3.63 28.21
N CYS A 68 9.10 -2.53 28.59
CA CYS A 68 10.53 -2.26 28.48
C CYS A 68 11.16 -2.15 29.88
N GLY A 69 11.14 -3.24 30.67
CA GLY A 69 11.53 -3.20 32.09
C GLY A 69 10.55 -2.35 32.92
N PRO A 70 11.01 -1.26 33.58
CA PRO A 70 10.14 -0.42 34.43
C PRO A 70 9.31 0.61 33.67
N VAL A 71 9.31 0.54 32.32
CA VAL A 71 8.57 1.47 31.46
C VAL A 71 7.74 0.66 30.45
N ASP A 72 6.47 1.02 30.32
CA ASP A 72 5.62 0.54 29.25
C ASP A 72 5.65 1.53 28.06
N LEU A 73 5.76 1.02 26.85
CA LEU A 73 5.73 1.79 25.61
C LEU A 73 4.46 1.50 24.85
N LYS A 74 3.62 2.52 24.68
CA LYS A 74 2.55 2.52 23.70
C LYS A 74 3.06 3.07 22.40
N LEU A 75 2.87 2.34 21.30
CA LEU A 75 3.25 2.74 19.95
C LEU A 75 2.02 2.69 19.06
N THR A 76 1.70 3.80 18.41
CA THR A 76 0.52 3.90 17.54
C THR A 76 0.94 4.33 16.14
N PHE A 77 0.57 3.52 15.15
CA PHE A 77 0.65 3.87 13.73
C PHE A 77 -0.72 4.40 13.30
N SER A 78 -0.77 5.60 12.74
CA SER A 78 -2.01 6.24 12.27
C SER A 78 -1.90 6.63 10.82
N ALA A 79 -2.87 6.18 10.03
CA ALA A 79 -3.05 6.53 8.61
C ALA A 79 -4.46 7.12 8.45
N PRO A 80 -4.61 8.42 8.15
CA PRO A 80 -5.92 9.07 7.99
C PRO A 80 -6.64 8.63 6.70
N LEU A 81 -7.17 7.41 6.69
CA LEU A 81 -7.81 6.78 5.53
C LEU A 81 -9.29 7.15 5.43
N PHE A 82 -9.60 8.43 5.23
CA PHE A 82 -10.97 8.93 5.14
C PHE A 82 -11.38 9.06 3.68
N LEU A 83 -12.19 8.13 3.19
CA LEU A 83 -12.58 8.02 1.79
C LEU A 83 -13.43 9.21 1.28
N GLU A 84 -14.07 9.95 2.17
CA GLU A 84 -14.82 11.17 1.86
C GLU A 84 -13.92 12.39 1.59
N ASP A 85 -12.63 12.31 1.93
CA ASP A 85 -11.64 13.39 1.78
C ASP A 85 -10.48 12.92 0.89
N LEU A 86 -10.61 13.13 -0.42
CA LEU A 86 -9.66 12.62 -1.40
C LEU A 86 -8.27 13.26 -1.26
N ASP A 87 -8.18 14.50 -0.83
CA ASP A 87 -6.91 15.17 -0.58
C ASP A 87 -6.19 14.55 0.61
N LEU A 88 -6.94 14.18 1.64
CA LEU A 88 -6.37 13.58 2.84
C LEU A 88 -6.01 12.11 2.64
N VAL A 89 -6.90 11.31 2.02
CA VAL A 89 -6.63 9.88 1.77
C VAL A 89 -5.47 9.66 0.80
N SER A 90 -5.23 10.62 -0.11
CA SER A 90 -4.10 10.58 -1.04
C SER A 90 -2.81 11.18 -0.48
N ARG A 91 -2.90 11.92 0.63
CA ARG A 91 -1.72 12.57 1.23
C ARG A 91 -0.68 11.52 1.62
N PRO A 92 0.57 11.65 1.16
CA PRO A 92 1.60 10.63 1.33
C PRO A 92 2.29 10.68 2.71
N VAL A 93 1.57 11.05 3.77
CA VAL A 93 2.12 11.23 5.13
C VAL A 93 1.25 10.54 6.17
N ASN A 94 1.89 9.71 6.99
CA ASN A 94 1.30 9.00 8.11
C ASN A 94 2.06 9.31 9.40
N TYR A 95 1.53 8.87 10.55
CA TYR A 95 2.07 9.20 11.88
C TYR A 95 2.47 7.94 12.64
N ILE A 96 3.59 8.05 13.36
CA ILE A 96 4.04 7.07 14.36
C ILE A 96 4.15 7.81 15.67
N SER A 97 3.19 7.61 16.58
CA SER A 97 3.14 8.24 17.90
C SER A 97 3.62 7.26 18.96
N TYR A 98 4.34 7.76 19.95
CA TYR A 98 4.79 6.97 21.11
C TYR A 98 4.44 7.63 22.43
N GLU A 99 4.15 6.80 23.43
CA GLU A 99 4.01 7.21 24.83
C GLU A 99 4.71 6.18 25.71
N ALA A 100 5.79 6.59 26.39
CA ALA A 100 6.49 5.79 27.37
C ALA A 100 5.99 6.18 28.77
N VAL A 101 5.52 5.20 29.55
CA VAL A 101 4.91 5.43 30.88
C VAL A 101 5.60 4.53 31.89
N SER A 102 6.03 5.08 33.01
CA SER A 102 6.55 4.30 34.14
C SER A 102 5.49 3.33 34.67
N ASN A 103 5.85 2.05 34.82
CA ASN A 103 4.96 1.02 35.39
C ASN A 103 5.28 0.68 36.88
N ASP A 104 6.30 1.32 37.45
CA ASP A 104 6.66 1.21 38.89
C ASP A 104 6.46 2.52 39.68
N GLY A 105 5.96 3.56 39.02
CA GLY A 105 5.68 4.87 39.63
C GLY A 105 6.89 5.79 39.83
N ASN A 106 8.10 5.34 39.48
CA ASN A 106 9.32 6.13 39.59
C ASN A 106 9.61 6.90 38.29
N LYS A 107 10.54 7.87 38.35
CA LYS A 107 11.08 8.53 37.17
C LYS A 107 12.25 7.71 36.63
N HIS A 108 12.24 7.48 35.30
CA HIS A 108 13.32 6.80 34.59
C HIS A 108 13.95 7.73 33.55
N ASP A 109 15.21 7.55 33.22
CA ASP A 109 15.82 8.19 32.07
C ASP A 109 15.25 7.56 30.80
N VAL A 110 14.53 8.35 30.00
CA VAL A 110 13.82 7.90 28.82
C VAL A 110 14.43 8.54 27.58
N GLY A 111 15.03 7.72 26.72
CA GLY A 111 15.45 8.07 25.37
C GLY A 111 14.63 7.27 24.35
N ILE A 112 14.24 7.89 23.27
CA ILE A 112 13.56 7.25 22.13
C ILE A 112 14.49 7.27 20.93
N TYR A 113 14.65 6.11 20.31
CA TYR A 113 15.39 5.93 19.08
C TYR A 113 14.52 5.26 18.02
N PHE A 114 14.41 5.89 16.87
CA PHE A 114 13.70 5.37 15.71
C PHE A 114 14.68 5.14 14.55
N GLU A 115 14.55 4.01 13.89
CA GLU A 115 15.43 3.65 12.77
C GLU A 115 14.63 3.05 11.63
N ALA A 116 14.91 3.51 10.40
CA ALA A 116 14.40 2.93 9.18
C ALA A 116 15.51 2.55 8.20
N SER A 117 15.23 1.60 7.33
CA SER A 117 16.15 1.18 6.27
C SER A 117 15.89 1.98 5.00
N PRO A 118 16.92 2.44 4.28
CA PRO A 118 16.75 3.03 2.94
C PRO A 118 16.18 2.02 1.92
N ARG A 119 16.19 0.73 2.26
CA ARG A 119 15.59 -0.35 1.45
C ARG A 119 14.07 -0.23 1.30
N TRP A 120 13.42 0.61 2.08
CA TRP A 120 12.00 0.93 1.90
C TRP A 120 11.72 1.65 0.59
N ALA A 121 12.77 2.25 -0.02
CA ALA A 121 12.70 2.90 -1.33
C ALA A 121 13.39 2.08 -2.44
N SER A 122 13.52 0.77 -2.30
CA SER A 122 14.13 -0.09 -3.32
C SER A 122 13.31 -1.37 -3.54
N ASP A 123 13.31 -1.86 -4.78
CA ASP A 123 12.70 -3.15 -5.13
C ASP A 123 13.62 -4.32 -4.74
N LYS A 124 14.90 -4.23 -5.07
CA LYS A 124 15.88 -5.31 -4.84
C LYS A 124 17.00 -4.88 -3.88
N ASN A 125 17.51 -5.84 -3.13
CA ASN A 125 18.54 -5.61 -2.11
C ASN A 125 19.89 -5.12 -2.65
N TRP A 126 20.18 -5.34 -3.92
CA TRP A 126 21.42 -4.93 -4.56
C TRP A 126 21.37 -3.52 -5.18
N GLN A 127 20.20 -2.86 -5.23
CA GLN A 127 20.10 -1.51 -5.76
C GLN A 127 20.84 -0.52 -4.84
N GLU A 128 21.61 0.37 -5.42
CA GLU A 128 22.24 1.47 -4.69
C GLU A 128 21.18 2.47 -4.23
N THR A 129 21.25 2.87 -2.96
CA THR A 129 20.38 3.91 -2.39
C THR A 129 21.19 5.11 -1.96
N VAL A 130 20.58 6.29 -2.08
CA VAL A 130 21.11 7.57 -1.59
C VAL A 130 20.22 8.03 -0.45
N SER A 131 20.83 8.48 0.64
CA SER A 131 20.14 9.02 1.80
C SER A 131 20.72 10.38 2.16
N GLU A 132 19.84 11.29 2.56
CA GLU A 132 20.21 12.64 2.99
C GLU A 132 19.42 13.09 4.21
N THR A 133 19.96 14.07 4.93
CA THR A 133 19.27 14.78 6.01
C THR A 133 19.31 16.28 5.74
N TYR A 134 18.19 16.95 6.01
CA TYR A 134 18.07 18.41 5.88
C TYR A 134 16.96 18.94 6.77
N SER A 135 16.88 20.24 6.95
CA SER A 135 15.82 20.91 7.71
C SER A 135 15.09 21.91 6.83
N LYS A 136 13.75 21.96 6.96
CA LYS A 136 12.91 22.92 6.27
C LYS A 136 11.62 23.15 7.09
N ASP A 137 11.17 24.39 7.17
CA ASP A 137 9.91 24.79 7.82
C ASP A 137 9.74 24.25 9.26
N GLY A 138 10.83 24.22 10.03
CA GLY A 138 10.83 23.76 11.44
C GLY A 138 10.84 22.24 11.60
N LEU A 139 10.90 21.49 10.51
CA LEU A 139 11.03 20.02 10.51
C LEU A 139 12.44 19.63 10.10
N VAL A 140 12.94 18.53 10.66
CA VAL A 140 14.09 17.79 10.17
C VAL A 140 13.61 16.59 9.37
N TYR A 141 14.22 16.39 8.21
CA TYR A 141 13.91 15.32 7.27
C TYR A 141 15.07 14.36 7.13
N LEU A 142 14.73 13.08 7.04
CA LEU A 142 15.59 12.03 6.52
C LEU A 142 14.91 11.50 5.26
N LYS A 143 15.64 11.47 4.16
CA LYS A 143 15.14 11.07 2.84
C LYS A 143 16.01 9.97 2.26
N ALA A 144 15.40 8.98 1.63
CA ALA A 144 16.11 7.91 0.92
C ALA A 144 15.40 7.53 -0.38
N GLY A 145 16.17 7.21 -1.40
CA GLY A 145 15.70 6.70 -2.68
C GLY A 145 16.76 5.86 -3.38
N THR A 146 16.40 5.17 -4.45
CA THR A 146 17.40 4.54 -5.32
C THR A 146 18.19 5.63 -6.05
N LYS A 147 19.45 5.33 -6.35
CA LYS A 147 20.32 6.25 -7.09
C LYS A 147 19.85 6.43 -8.55
N SER A 148 19.35 5.36 -9.17
CA SER A 148 18.98 5.35 -10.58
C SER A 148 17.65 6.06 -10.88
N GLN A 149 16.72 6.06 -9.92
CA GLN A 149 15.41 6.71 -10.08
C GLN A 149 14.71 6.35 -11.40
N GLU A 150 14.61 5.06 -11.71
CA GLU A 150 14.00 4.54 -12.94
C GLU A 150 12.46 4.60 -12.85
N ILE A 151 11.88 5.79 -13.03
CA ILE A 151 10.46 6.05 -12.86
C ILE A 151 9.63 5.21 -13.82
N LEU A 152 8.71 4.37 -13.29
CA LEU A 152 7.77 3.52 -14.04
C LEU A 152 8.44 2.59 -15.08
N ALA A 153 9.73 2.28 -14.93
CA ALA A 153 10.51 1.56 -15.94
C ALA A 153 10.29 0.04 -15.94
N LYS A 154 9.70 -0.50 -14.89
CA LYS A 154 9.43 -1.93 -14.73
C LYS A 154 7.96 -2.17 -14.48
N LYS A 155 7.49 -3.38 -14.78
CA LYS A 155 6.13 -3.83 -14.48
C LYS A 155 6.14 -5.27 -13.97
N GLY A 156 5.20 -5.61 -13.12
CA GLY A 156 5.08 -6.98 -12.59
C GLY A 156 4.24 -7.07 -11.32
N ASP A 157 3.99 -8.28 -10.88
CA ASP A 157 3.24 -8.57 -9.66
C ASP A 157 4.07 -8.26 -8.41
N ASP A 158 5.22 -8.91 -8.23
CA ASP A 158 6.14 -8.70 -7.09
C ASP A 158 7.08 -7.50 -7.34
N LEU A 159 6.51 -6.36 -7.72
CA LEU A 159 7.23 -5.12 -7.94
C LEU A 159 7.01 -4.17 -6.77
N ARG A 160 8.10 -3.76 -6.14
CA ARG A 160 8.11 -2.65 -5.18
C ARG A 160 8.51 -1.38 -5.90
N ILE A 161 7.97 -0.25 -5.43
CA ILE A 161 8.36 1.07 -5.95
C ILE A 161 9.85 1.27 -5.66
N ASP A 162 10.66 1.48 -6.71
CA ASP A 162 12.10 1.75 -6.64
C ASP A 162 12.49 3.10 -7.27
N TRP A 163 11.50 3.96 -7.42
CA TRP A 163 11.61 5.37 -7.81
C TRP A 163 10.92 6.24 -6.77
N GLY A 164 11.22 7.53 -6.76
CA GLY A 164 10.76 8.43 -5.72
C GLY A 164 11.53 8.24 -4.41
N TYR A 165 10.95 8.72 -3.31
CA TYR A 165 11.69 8.86 -2.07
C TYR A 165 10.84 8.52 -0.85
N PHE A 166 11.44 7.76 0.04
CA PHE A 166 10.96 7.52 1.39
C PHE A 166 11.43 8.63 2.32
N TYR A 167 10.55 9.08 3.21
CA TYR A 167 10.82 10.15 4.16
C TYR A 167 10.49 9.78 5.59
N LEU A 168 11.33 10.26 6.51
CA LEU A 168 10.97 10.46 7.91
C LEU A 168 11.09 11.95 8.22
N ALA A 169 10.15 12.50 9.00
CA ALA A 169 10.19 13.89 9.44
C ALA A 169 9.71 14.05 10.88
N ALA A 170 10.28 15.01 11.59
CA ALA A 170 9.89 15.38 12.96
C ALA A 170 10.26 16.83 13.25
N ASP A 171 9.79 17.38 14.38
CA ASP A 171 10.17 18.72 14.83
C ASP A 171 11.68 18.83 15.03
N ALA A 172 12.33 19.76 14.34
CA ALA A 172 13.78 19.92 14.35
C ALA A 172 14.35 20.37 15.70
N ASP A 173 13.52 21.00 16.53
CA ASP A 173 13.87 21.41 17.89
C ASP A 173 13.72 20.30 18.93
N LYS A 174 13.08 19.18 18.57
CA LYS A 174 12.78 18.07 19.49
C LYS A 174 13.48 16.77 19.14
N MET A 175 13.81 16.55 17.87
CA MET A 175 14.40 15.31 17.40
C MET A 175 15.76 15.58 16.78
N ASP A 176 16.76 14.83 17.20
CA ASP A 176 18.05 14.75 16.52
C ASP A 176 17.99 13.68 15.42
N ALA A 177 18.60 13.92 14.27
CA ALA A 177 18.50 13.05 13.10
C ALA A 177 19.83 12.83 12.43
N GLY A 178 20.08 11.60 12.00
CA GLY A 178 21.33 11.23 11.34
C GLY A 178 21.17 10.06 10.37
N VAL A 179 22.06 10.02 9.39
CA VAL A 179 22.18 8.95 8.41
C VAL A 179 23.56 8.29 8.60
N GLY A 180 23.59 6.96 8.72
CA GLY A 180 24.86 6.27 8.94
C GLY A 180 24.74 4.76 9.06
N LYS A 181 25.84 4.10 9.45
CA LYS A 181 25.79 2.67 9.74
C LYS A 181 24.99 2.43 11.02
N ALA A 182 24.18 1.37 11.00
CA ALA A 182 23.33 1.00 12.14
C ALA A 182 24.10 0.93 13.47
N ILE A 183 25.29 0.32 13.47
CA ILE A 183 26.10 0.17 14.68
C ILE A 183 26.56 1.52 15.24
N ASP A 184 27.00 2.42 14.38
CA ASP A 184 27.53 3.71 14.79
C ASP A 184 26.41 4.60 15.37
N LEU A 185 25.25 4.63 14.71
CA LEU A 185 24.06 5.38 15.16
C LEU A 185 23.51 4.84 16.50
N ARG A 186 23.45 3.52 16.66
CA ARG A 186 22.97 2.90 17.90
C ARG A 186 23.93 3.07 19.07
N ASN A 187 25.26 2.99 18.81
CA ASN A 187 26.28 3.27 19.83
C ASN A 187 26.22 4.74 20.23
N CYS A 188 26.15 5.66 19.27
CA CYS A 188 26.01 7.07 19.54
C CYS A 188 24.80 7.37 20.45
N PHE A 189 23.63 6.83 20.11
CA PHE A 189 22.42 6.97 20.95
C PHE A 189 22.62 6.40 22.35
N LYS A 190 23.20 5.21 22.48
CA LYS A 190 23.47 4.56 23.76
C LYS A 190 24.41 5.38 24.65
N GLU A 191 25.37 6.06 24.06
CA GLU A 191 26.37 6.90 24.74
C GLU A 191 25.86 8.33 25.01
N GLY A 192 24.63 8.64 24.63
CA GLY A 192 24.02 9.97 24.76
C GLY A 192 24.59 11.02 23.79
N GLY A 193 25.18 10.56 22.70
CA GLY A 193 25.71 11.42 21.63
C GLY A 193 24.61 11.88 20.65
N ARG A 194 24.99 12.79 19.76
CA ARG A 194 24.10 13.33 18.73
C ARG A 194 24.26 12.58 17.42
N LEU A 195 23.14 12.04 16.88
CA LEU A 195 23.11 11.34 15.60
C LEU A 195 23.55 12.23 14.44
N SER A 196 23.24 13.53 14.52
CA SER A 196 23.65 14.54 13.53
C SER A 196 25.17 14.70 13.39
N GLU A 197 25.94 14.25 14.36
CA GLU A 197 27.40 14.28 14.34
C GLU A 197 28.01 13.04 13.67
N ILE A 198 27.22 11.97 13.49
CA ILE A 198 27.64 10.69 12.85
C ILE A 198 27.47 10.77 11.31
N GLY A 199 27.86 11.83 10.70
CA GLY A 199 27.62 12.01 9.28
C GLY A 199 28.32 10.94 8.41
N VAL A 200 27.55 10.12 7.68
CA VAL A 200 28.00 9.58 6.40
C VAL A 200 27.40 10.49 5.33
N LYS A 201 28.17 11.43 4.86
CA LYS A 201 27.87 12.12 3.61
C LYS A 201 28.14 11.13 2.50
N GLY A 202 27.11 10.69 1.80
CA GLY A 202 27.27 9.88 0.61
C GLY A 202 26.43 8.63 0.54
N GLU A 203 26.50 8.02 -0.59
CA GLU A 203 25.83 6.83 -1.03
C GLU A 203 26.22 5.62 -0.16
N ASN A 204 25.29 5.12 0.62
CA ASN A 204 25.49 3.88 1.35
C ASN A 204 24.19 3.08 1.40
N SER A 205 24.15 2.01 0.64
CA SER A 205 23.01 1.08 0.60
C SER A 205 22.72 0.39 1.94
N GLU A 206 23.64 0.45 2.89
CA GLU A 206 23.50 -0.08 4.26
C GLU A 206 23.25 1.01 5.30
N GLY A 207 23.28 2.28 4.91
CA GLY A 207 22.96 3.41 5.78
C GLY A 207 21.54 3.27 6.37
N ARG A 208 21.39 3.69 7.64
CA ARG A 208 20.09 3.80 8.30
C ARG A 208 19.71 5.27 8.41
N LEU A 209 18.43 5.50 8.37
CA LEU A 209 17.83 6.79 8.67
C LEU A 209 17.37 6.72 10.12
N SER A 210 17.94 7.52 10.99
CA SER A 210 17.66 7.42 12.42
C SER A 210 17.32 8.77 13.03
N MET A 211 16.34 8.76 13.93
CA MET A 211 15.94 9.88 14.76
C MET A 211 15.99 9.51 16.23
N SER A 212 16.40 10.43 17.08
CA SER A 212 16.41 10.22 18.52
C SER A 212 15.93 11.44 19.29
N ARG A 213 15.41 11.18 20.49
CA ARG A 213 15.03 12.21 21.46
C ARG A 213 15.31 11.74 22.86
N GLU A 214 16.07 12.55 23.59
CA GLU A 214 16.27 12.37 25.01
C GLU A 214 15.20 13.17 25.80
N HIS A 215 14.43 12.46 26.61
CA HIS A 215 13.40 13.05 27.48
C HIS A 215 13.92 13.29 28.91
N GLY A 216 15.10 12.69 29.23
CA GLY A 216 15.65 12.71 30.57
C GLY A 216 14.77 11.96 31.58
N LYS A 217 14.88 12.34 32.86
CA LYS A 217 14.13 11.69 33.97
C LYS A 217 12.64 12.08 33.97
N ALA A 218 11.82 11.15 33.50
CA ALA A 218 10.37 11.34 33.37
C ALA A 218 9.58 10.13 33.88
N LYS A 219 8.34 10.35 34.31
CA LYS A 219 7.33 9.30 34.52
C LYS A 219 6.57 9.00 33.23
N THR A 220 6.43 10.03 32.39
CA THR A 220 5.78 9.90 31.07
C THR A 220 6.56 10.72 30.06
N ALA A 221 6.79 10.14 28.90
CA ALA A 221 7.44 10.78 27.76
C ALA A 221 6.69 10.44 26.47
N ALA A 222 6.36 11.45 25.68
CA ALA A 222 5.58 11.25 24.46
C ALA A 222 6.12 12.08 23.29
N GLY A 223 5.82 11.63 22.08
CA GLY A 223 6.16 12.31 20.85
C GLY A 223 5.71 11.54 19.61
N SER A 224 6.11 12.04 18.46
CA SER A 224 5.77 11.43 17.18
C SER A 224 6.86 11.64 16.13
N VAL A 225 6.85 10.77 15.15
CA VAL A 225 7.58 10.87 13.90
C VAL A 225 6.57 10.71 12.75
N MET A 226 6.70 11.49 11.72
CA MET A 226 5.93 11.34 10.48
C MET A 226 6.72 10.49 9.49
N ILE A 227 6.01 9.66 8.74
CA ILE A 227 6.55 8.79 7.70
C ILE A 227 5.80 9.06 6.39
N GLY A 228 6.52 9.10 5.27
CA GLY A 228 5.89 9.34 3.97
C GLY A 228 6.68 8.80 2.80
N TYR A 229 6.02 8.81 1.63
CA TYR A 229 6.62 8.39 0.37
C TYR A 229 6.10 9.24 -0.78
N ASP A 230 7.01 9.89 -1.51
CA ASP A 230 6.71 10.58 -2.76
C ASP A 230 7.12 9.70 -3.94
N ASP A 231 6.15 9.16 -4.65
CA ASP A 231 6.36 8.29 -5.81
C ASP A 231 6.51 9.06 -7.14
N ILE A 232 6.54 10.38 -7.11
CA ILE A 232 6.74 11.30 -8.25
C ILE A 232 5.71 11.09 -9.37
N CYS A 233 5.65 9.90 -9.94
CA CYS A 233 4.63 9.40 -10.87
C CYS A 233 4.15 8.05 -10.36
N SER A 234 2.84 7.90 -10.24
CA SER A 234 2.22 6.71 -9.67
C SER A 234 1.97 5.61 -10.69
N ILE A 235 1.47 5.99 -11.86
CA ILE A 235 0.97 5.09 -12.91
C ILE A 235 1.30 5.69 -14.28
N GLN A 236 1.67 4.86 -15.25
CA GLN A 236 1.58 5.24 -16.65
C GLN A 236 0.21 4.81 -17.18
N TYR A 237 -0.57 5.74 -17.69
CA TYR A 237 -1.93 5.53 -18.16
C TYR A 237 -2.05 5.86 -19.63
N PHE A 238 -2.19 4.85 -20.48
CA PHE A 238 -2.24 4.96 -21.95
C PHE A 238 -1.17 5.90 -22.55
N GLY A 239 0.06 5.78 -22.06
CA GLY A 239 1.22 6.56 -22.50
C GLY A 239 1.53 7.80 -21.68
N GLU A 240 0.61 8.26 -20.84
CA GLU A 240 0.80 9.44 -19.99
C GLU A 240 1.23 9.04 -18.57
N ASN A 241 2.30 9.64 -18.05
CA ASN A 241 2.76 9.42 -16.69
C ASN A 241 1.95 10.29 -15.72
N LEU A 242 1.10 9.66 -14.90
CA LEU A 242 0.24 10.33 -13.95
C LEU A 242 0.93 10.50 -12.60
N ARG A 243 0.90 11.73 -12.07
CA ARG A 243 1.29 12.03 -10.70
C ARG A 243 0.26 11.50 -9.70
N PRO A 244 0.65 11.27 -8.42
CA PRO A 244 -0.33 10.97 -7.38
C PRO A 244 -1.36 12.11 -7.25
N TYR A 245 -2.57 11.78 -6.83
CA TYR A 245 -3.69 12.72 -6.76
C TYR A 245 -3.36 13.98 -5.94
N TRP A 246 -2.70 13.85 -4.79
CA TRP A 246 -2.30 14.98 -3.93
C TRP A 246 -1.40 16.02 -4.64
N ASN A 247 -0.77 15.63 -5.73
CA ASN A 247 0.11 16.48 -6.54
C ASN A 247 -0.20 16.36 -8.04
N ALA A 248 -1.48 16.17 -8.39
CA ALA A 248 -1.89 15.94 -9.78
C ALA A 248 -1.51 17.09 -10.72
N ASP A 249 -1.52 18.33 -10.23
CA ASP A 249 -1.13 19.51 -11.00
C ASP A 249 0.39 19.83 -10.97
N GLY A 250 1.16 19.03 -10.20
CA GLY A 250 2.62 19.17 -10.08
C GLY A 250 3.11 20.39 -9.31
N LYS A 251 2.24 21.08 -8.55
CA LYS A 251 2.59 22.32 -7.85
C LYS A 251 2.91 22.15 -6.37
N SER A 252 2.45 21.05 -5.75
CA SER A 252 2.71 20.77 -4.35
C SER A 252 4.05 20.07 -4.15
N SER A 253 4.74 20.37 -3.06
CA SER A 253 5.91 19.61 -2.61
C SER A 253 5.57 18.66 -1.48
N ILE A 254 6.38 17.64 -1.30
CA ILE A 254 6.22 16.68 -0.20
C ILE A 254 6.40 17.36 1.17
N GLU A 255 7.31 18.35 1.25
CA GLU A 255 7.56 19.10 2.48
C GLU A 255 6.36 19.95 2.88
N GLU A 256 5.63 20.53 1.93
CA GLU A 256 4.35 21.22 2.21
C GLU A 256 3.32 20.24 2.78
N GLN A 257 3.27 18.99 2.29
CA GLN A 257 2.38 17.97 2.82
C GLN A 257 2.77 17.56 4.24
N PHE A 258 4.08 17.43 4.53
CA PHE A 258 4.56 17.18 5.90
C PHE A 258 4.27 18.33 6.84
N ALA A 259 4.50 19.57 6.43
CA ALA A 259 4.21 20.76 7.24
C ALA A 259 2.70 20.88 7.56
N LYS A 260 1.85 20.61 6.58
CA LYS A 260 0.38 20.54 6.76
C LYS A 260 0.00 19.40 7.70
N ALA A 261 0.53 18.20 7.47
CA ALA A 261 0.29 17.03 8.31
C ALA A 261 0.71 17.27 9.77
N ARG A 262 1.87 17.91 9.99
CA ARG A 262 2.35 18.26 11.35
C ARG A 262 1.39 19.20 12.06
N LYS A 263 0.89 20.20 11.35
CA LYS A 263 -0.06 21.18 11.91
C LYS A 263 -1.40 20.55 12.27
N GLU A 264 -1.83 19.57 11.50
CA GLU A 264 -3.15 18.90 11.66
C GLU A 264 -3.08 17.63 12.53
N GLU A 265 -1.88 17.17 12.93
CA GLU A 265 -1.63 15.86 13.54
C GLU A 265 -2.58 15.52 14.67
N SER A 266 -2.70 16.38 15.69
CA SER A 266 -3.53 16.08 16.87
C SER A 266 -5.02 15.91 16.51
N ALA A 267 -5.52 16.74 15.60
CA ALA A 267 -6.91 16.66 15.13
C ALA A 267 -7.15 15.39 14.31
N LEU A 268 -6.20 15.04 13.44
CA LEU A 268 -6.30 13.84 12.59
C LEU A 268 -6.19 12.55 13.39
N ILE A 269 -5.29 12.48 14.38
CA ILE A 269 -5.18 11.32 15.29
C ILE A 269 -6.48 11.13 16.07
N ALA A 270 -7.06 12.21 16.60
CA ALA A 270 -8.36 12.14 17.28
C ALA A 270 -9.48 11.67 16.35
N ARG A 271 -9.54 12.19 15.11
CA ARG A 271 -10.52 11.77 14.09
C ARG A 271 -10.35 10.29 13.71
N CYS A 272 -9.11 9.79 13.58
CA CYS A 272 -8.83 8.38 13.38
C CYS A 272 -9.41 7.53 14.51
N TYR A 273 -9.14 7.91 15.77
CA TYR A 273 -9.65 7.20 16.93
C TYR A 273 -11.19 7.16 16.98
N ASP A 274 -11.85 8.28 16.69
CA ASP A 274 -13.31 8.34 16.67
C ASP A 274 -13.92 7.53 15.54
N PHE A 275 -13.29 7.55 14.34
CA PHE A 275 -13.68 6.74 13.21
C PHE A 275 -13.57 5.24 13.51
N ASP A 276 -12.43 4.80 14.03
CA ASP A 276 -12.17 3.41 14.39
C ASP A 276 -13.19 2.91 15.41
N ARG A 277 -13.42 3.68 16.47
CA ARG A 277 -14.44 3.36 17.48
C ARG A 277 -15.86 3.25 16.89
N LYS A 278 -16.21 4.13 15.96
CA LYS A 278 -17.52 4.11 15.30
C LYS A 278 -17.66 2.85 14.46
N LEU A 279 -16.69 2.57 13.59
CA LEU A 279 -16.69 1.40 12.70
C LEU A 279 -16.79 0.11 13.53
N MET A 280 -15.91 -0.06 14.53
CA MET A 280 -15.91 -1.25 15.37
C MET A 280 -17.24 -1.46 16.08
N ARG A 281 -17.82 -0.43 16.69
CA ARG A 281 -19.10 -0.52 17.39
C ARG A 281 -20.25 -0.89 16.45
N GLU A 282 -20.30 -0.30 15.25
CA GLU A 282 -21.36 -0.56 14.26
C GLU A 282 -21.24 -1.97 13.69
N ALA A 283 -20.03 -2.40 13.35
CA ALA A 283 -19.77 -3.74 12.85
C ALA A 283 -19.97 -4.82 13.93
N GLU A 284 -19.56 -4.58 15.16
CA GLU A 284 -19.79 -5.50 16.28
C GLU A 284 -21.28 -5.70 16.56
N LYS A 285 -22.08 -4.63 16.47
CA LYS A 285 -23.54 -4.72 16.57
C LYS A 285 -24.17 -5.53 15.44
N ALA A 286 -23.58 -5.50 14.24
CA ALA A 286 -24.11 -6.19 13.06
C ALA A 286 -23.74 -7.69 13.04
N GLY A 287 -22.49 -8.05 13.41
CA GLY A 287 -21.98 -9.40 13.23
C GLY A 287 -21.10 -9.94 14.37
N GLY A 288 -20.96 -9.21 15.47
CA GLY A 288 -20.09 -9.58 16.58
C GLY A 288 -18.64 -9.12 16.38
N ARG A 289 -17.79 -9.48 17.37
CA ARG A 289 -16.43 -8.95 17.46
C ARG A 289 -15.54 -9.39 16.29
N ASP A 290 -15.56 -10.66 15.93
CA ASP A 290 -14.74 -11.19 14.83
C ASP A 290 -15.09 -10.53 13.49
N TYR A 291 -16.39 -10.27 13.27
CA TYR A 291 -16.85 -9.52 12.10
C TYR A 291 -16.34 -8.08 12.11
N ALA A 292 -16.33 -7.41 13.28
CA ALA A 292 -15.81 -6.06 13.39
C ALA A 292 -14.30 -5.99 13.09
N GLU A 293 -13.52 -6.93 13.61
CA GLU A 293 -12.09 -7.05 13.32
C GLU A 293 -11.82 -7.31 11.83
N LEU A 294 -12.64 -8.16 11.19
CA LEU A 294 -12.59 -8.40 9.75
C LEU A 294 -12.92 -7.12 8.94
N CYS A 295 -13.96 -6.37 9.34
CA CYS A 295 -14.32 -5.10 8.70
C CYS A 295 -13.19 -4.06 8.81
N ALA A 296 -12.56 -3.92 9.98
CA ALA A 296 -11.44 -3.00 10.16
C ALA A 296 -10.23 -3.38 9.28
N LEU A 297 -9.92 -4.66 9.20
CA LEU A 297 -8.85 -5.16 8.35
C LEU A 297 -9.17 -4.98 6.86
N ALA A 298 -10.39 -5.33 6.43
CA ALA A 298 -10.84 -5.20 5.05
C ALA A 298 -10.85 -3.73 4.60
N TYR A 299 -11.30 -2.80 5.45
CA TYR A 299 -11.28 -1.37 5.17
C TYR A 299 -9.88 -0.88 4.79
N ARG A 300 -8.90 -1.13 5.65
CA ARG A 300 -7.53 -0.66 5.40
C ARG A 300 -6.86 -1.37 4.23
N GLN A 301 -7.07 -2.69 4.07
CA GLN A 301 -6.47 -3.46 2.98
C GLN A 301 -7.03 -3.05 1.63
N ALA A 302 -8.34 -2.88 1.51
CA ALA A 302 -8.97 -2.43 0.28
C ALA A 302 -8.43 -1.07 -0.16
N ILE A 303 -8.33 -0.09 0.75
CA ILE A 303 -7.79 1.22 0.42
C ILE A 303 -6.33 1.13 -0.04
N HIS A 304 -5.49 0.38 0.68
CA HIS A 304 -4.06 0.24 0.33
C HIS A 304 -3.82 -0.57 -0.96
N ALA A 305 -4.80 -1.37 -1.42
CA ALA A 305 -4.73 -2.07 -2.70
C ALA A 305 -5.04 -1.17 -3.90
N HIS A 306 -5.38 0.09 -3.69
CA HIS A 306 -5.74 1.03 -4.74
C HIS A 306 -4.79 2.22 -4.82
N LYS A 307 -4.72 2.82 -6.00
CA LYS A 307 -3.98 4.07 -6.26
C LYS A 307 -4.92 5.13 -6.80
N LEU A 308 -4.92 6.28 -6.14
CA LEU A 308 -5.73 7.44 -6.53
C LEU A 308 -4.90 8.36 -7.44
N VAL A 309 -5.37 8.55 -8.66
CA VAL A 309 -4.78 9.47 -9.64
C VAL A 309 -5.88 10.17 -10.43
N LYS A 310 -5.50 11.20 -11.18
CA LYS A 310 -6.41 11.94 -12.06
C LYS A 310 -6.01 11.73 -13.51
N ALA A 311 -6.93 11.29 -14.34
CA ALA A 311 -6.71 11.11 -15.78
C ALA A 311 -6.54 12.45 -16.50
N PRO A 312 -5.93 12.50 -17.69
CA PRO A 312 -5.76 13.73 -18.46
C PRO A 312 -7.07 14.43 -18.82
N ASN A 313 -8.16 13.69 -19.02
CA ASN A 313 -9.50 14.23 -19.27
C ASN A 313 -10.22 14.74 -18.00
N GLY A 314 -9.57 14.62 -16.83
CA GLY A 314 -10.09 15.07 -15.55
C GLY A 314 -10.84 14.00 -14.75
N ASP A 315 -11.09 12.83 -15.30
CA ASP A 315 -11.74 11.72 -14.60
C ASP A 315 -10.90 11.25 -13.40
N LEU A 316 -11.59 10.94 -12.31
CA LEU A 316 -10.98 10.29 -11.16
C LEU A 316 -10.67 8.83 -11.52
N LEU A 317 -9.47 8.35 -11.19
CA LEU A 317 -9.10 6.95 -11.32
C LEU A 317 -8.74 6.39 -9.95
N TRP A 318 -9.46 5.36 -9.53
CA TRP A 318 -9.22 4.59 -8.31
C TRP A 318 -8.78 3.18 -8.71
N LEU A 319 -7.50 3.03 -9.05
CA LEU A 319 -6.97 1.85 -9.71
C LEU A 319 -6.54 0.79 -8.69
N SER A 320 -7.18 -0.36 -8.73
CA SER A 320 -6.74 -1.55 -7.98
C SER A 320 -5.45 -2.12 -8.57
N LYS A 321 -4.65 -2.79 -7.73
CA LYS A 321 -3.58 -3.68 -8.15
C LYS A 321 -3.87 -5.07 -7.60
N GLU A 322 -3.95 -6.06 -8.46
CA GLU A 322 -3.89 -7.45 -8.01
C GLU A 322 -2.53 -7.74 -7.39
N ASN A 323 -2.55 -8.25 -6.16
CA ASN A 323 -1.34 -8.58 -5.43
C ASN A 323 -1.19 -10.09 -5.31
N ASN A 324 0.02 -10.56 -5.54
CA ASN A 324 0.38 -11.97 -5.42
C ASN A 324 -0.41 -12.89 -6.37
N SER A 325 -0.70 -12.40 -7.57
CA SER A 325 -1.38 -13.09 -8.66
C SER A 325 -0.67 -12.81 -9.99
N ASN A 326 -1.09 -11.76 -10.71
CA ASN A 326 -0.52 -11.39 -12.00
C ASN A 326 -0.09 -9.92 -12.09
N GLY A 327 -0.41 -9.12 -11.07
CA GLY A 327 -0.10 -7.68 -11.00
C GLY A 327 -0.99 -6.81 -11.88
N SER A 328 -2.15 -7.29 -12.34
CA SER A 328 -3.08 -6.51 -13.18
C SER A 328 -3.57 -5.26 -12.46
N ILE A 329 -3.80 -4.19 -13.24
CA ILE A 329 -4.32 -2.91 -12.78
C ILE A 329 -5.76 -2.75 -13.22
N GLY A 330 -6.63 -2.37 -12.29
CA GLY A 330 -8.02 -2.03 -12.57
C GLY A 330 -8.82 -3.21 -13.09
N THR A 331 -8.54 -4.40 -12.55
CA THR A 331 -9.21 -5.64 -12.87
C THR A 331 -10.68 -5.57 -12.48
N VAL A 332 -11.59 -5.81 -13.42
CA VAL A 332 -13.02 -5.59 -13.22
C VAL A 332 -13.63 -6.59 -12.23
N ASP A 333 -13.24 -7.85 -12.28
CA ASP A 333 -13.73 -8.87 -11.36
C ASP A 333 -13.21 -8.70 -9.92
N VAL A 334 -12.05 -8.05 -9.72
CA VAL A 334 -11.56 -7.59 -8.40
C VAL A 334 -12.30 -6.32 -7.94
N THR A 335 -12.62 -5.42 -8.87
CA THR A 335 -13.40 -4.21 -8.61
C THR A 335 -14.79 -4.54 -8.06
N TYR A 336 -15.47 -5.53 -8.62
CA TYR A 336 -16.84 -5.88 -8.27
C TYR A 336 -17.02 -6.19 -6.76
N PRO A 337 -16.24 -7.10 -6.13
CA PRO A 337 -16.38 -7.38 -4.70
C PRO A 337 -15.88 -6.25 -3.78
N SER A 338 -15.02 -5.35 -4.25
CA SER A 338 -14.52 -4.23 -3.45
C SER A 338 -15.44 -3.00 -3.49
N ALA A 339 -16.23 -2.84 -4.53
CA ALA A 339 -17.06 -1.66 -4.78
C ALA A 339 -18.07 -1.33 -3.66
N PRO A 340 -18.70 -2.28 -2.94
CA PRO A 340 -19.62 -1.94 -1.85
C PRO A 340 -19.03 -1.03 -0.78
N LEU A 341 -17.73 -1.19 -0.47
CA LEU A 341 -17.02 -0.30 0.45
C LEU A 341 -17.02 1.15 -0.04
N PHE A 342 -16.69 1.34 -1.32
CA PHE A 342 -16.58 2.67 -1.90
C PHE A 342 -17.95 3.31 -2.16
N LEU A 343 -18.94 2.52 -2.58
CA LEU A 343 -20.32 2.99 -2.67
C LEU A 343 -20.84 3.52 -1.33
N LEU A 344 -20.51 2.84 -0.22
CA LEU A 344 -20.94 3.24 1.11
C LEU A 344 -20.31 4.56 1.58
N TYR A 345 -19.02 4.76 1.32
CA TYR A 345 -18.24 5.89 1.86
C TYR A 345 -18.07 7.04 0.87
N ASN A 346 -17.93 6.76 -0.44
CA ASN A 346 -17.75 7.78 -1.47
C ASN A 346 -18.06 7.21 -2.87
N PRO A 347 -19.28 7.37 -3.40
CA PRO A 347 -19.66 6.86 -4.73
C PRO A 347 -18.75 7.34 -5.88
N ALA A 348 -18.12 8.52 -5.77
CA ALA A 348 -17.17 8.97 -6.78
C ALA A 348 -15.94 8.07 -6.91
N LEU A 349 -15.55 7.37 -5.84
CA LEU A 349 -14.51 6.34 -5.90
C LEU A 349 -14.99 5.09 -6.63
N ALA A 350 -16.28 4.75 -6.51
CA ALA A 350 -16.87 3.64 -7.28
C ALA A 350 -16.90 3.96 -8.79
N GLU A 351 -17.19 5.21 -9.18
CA GLU A 351 -16.98 5.68 -10.55
C GLU A 351 -15.51 5.55 -10.96
N GLY A 352 -14.58 5.96 -10.09
CA GLY A 352 -13.15 5.88 -10.29
C GLY A 352 -12.63 4.45 -10.52
N LEU A 353 -13.32 3.44 -9.95
CA LEU A 353 -13.05 2.02 -10.20
C LEU A 353 -13.43 1.56 -11.61
N MET A 354 -14.26 2.30 -12.33
CA MET A 354 -14.80 1.93 -13.64
C MET A 354 -14.34 2.84 -14.78
N ASN A 355 -13.98 4.08 -14.50
CA ASN A 355 -13.66 5.09 -15.50
C ASN A 355 -12.58 4.67 -16.50
N HIS A 356 -11.58 3.91 -16.06
CA HIS A 356 -10.50 3.41 -16.93
C HIS A 356 -10.98 2.35 -17.92
N ILE A 357 -11.95 1.52 -17.57
CA ILE A 357 -12.54 0.50 -18.44
C ILE A 357 -13.44 1.17 -19.49
N TYR A 358 -14.27 2.14 -19.08
CA TYR A 358 -15.04 2.94 -20.02
C TYR A 358 -14.15 3.68 -20.99
N TYR A 359 -13.14 4.40 -20.49
CA TYR A 359 -12.18 5.08 -21.37
C TYR A 359 -11.51 4.11 -22.35
N TYR A 360 -11.09 2.94 -21.92
CA TYR A 360 -10.44 1.95 -22.79
C TYR A 360 -11.39 1.49 -23.89
N SER A 361 -12.64 1.21 -23.57
CA SER A 361 -13.67 0.79 -24.51
C SER A 361 -14.09 1.91 -25.49
N GLU A 362 -14.18 3.15 -25.03
CA GLU A 362 -14.68 4.30 -25.79
C GLU A 362 -13.61 4.99 -26.63
N SER A 363 -12.33 4.82 -26.29
CA SER A 363 -11.21 5.42 -27.01
C SER A 363 -10.85 4.74 -28.35
N GLY A 364 -11.55 3.63 -28.70
CA GLY A 364 -11.22 2.81 -29.86
C GLY A 364 -9.99 1.93 -29.70
N LYS A 365 -9.35 1.93 -28.50
CA LYS A 365 -8.21 1.06 -28.20
C LYS A 365 -8.64 -0.37 -27.88
N TRP A 366 -9.85 -0.55 -27.40
CA TRP A 366 -10.52 -1.82 -27.17
C TRP A 366 -11.70 -1.93 -28.12
N THR A 367 -11.71 -2.97 -28.98
CA THR A 367 -12.70 -3.09 -30.07
C THR A 367 -13.66 -4.26 -29.91
N LYS A 368 -13.54 -5.03 -28.80
CA LYS A 368 -14.44 -6.14 -28.53
C LYS A 368 -15.78 -5.62 -27.94
N PRO A 369 -16.91 -6.34 -28.16
CA PRO A 369 -18.23 -5.90 -27.72
C PRO A 369 -18.54 -6.15 -26.24
N PHE A 370 -17.49 -6.27 -25.42
CA PHE A 370 -17.54 -6.48 -23.97
C PHE A 370 -16.36 -5.77 -23.30
N PRO A 371 -16.38 -5.52 -21.99
CA PRO A 371 -15.28 -4.86 -21.28
C PRO A 371 -13.99 -5.68 -21.31
N ALA A 372 -12.86 -4.99 -21.21
CA ALA A 372 -11.58 -5.62 -20.95
C ALA A 372 -11.50 -6.10 -19.48
N HIS A 373 -10.74 -7.16 -19.24
CA HIS A 373 -10.48 -7.68 -17.90
C HIS A 373 -9.70 -6.67 -17.04
N ASP A 374 -8.67 -6.04 -17.59
CA ASP A 374 -7.78 -5.08 -16.93
C ASP A 374 -7.29 -4.01 -17.90
N VAL A 375 -6.52 -3.05 -17.41
CA VAL A 375 -5.88 -2.02 -18.25
C VAL A 375 -4.37 -2.10 -18.25
N GLY A 376 -3.77 -3.16 -17.73
CA GLY A 376 -2.32 -3.36 -17.77
C GLY A 376 -1.74 -4.08 -16.56
N THR A 377 -0.42 -4.16 -16.50
CA THR A 377 0.33 -4.70 -15.37
C THR A 377 1.04 -3.56 -14.63
N TYR A 378 0.89 -3.52 -13.30
CA TYR A 378 1.42 -2.46 -12.44
C TYR A 378 2.91 -2.18 -12.69
N PRO A 379 3.30 -0.90 -12.79
CA PRO A 379 2.52 0.35 -12.75
C PRO A 379 2.12 0.88 -14.15
N VAL A 380 2.07 0.03 -15.17
CA VAL A 380 1.86 0.41 -16.58
C VAL A 380 0.45 0.01 -17.04
N ALA A 381 -0.47 0.98 -17.03
CA ALA A 381 -1.87 0.82 -17.43
C ALA A 381 -2.07 1.28 -18.89
N ASN A 382 -1.60 0.51 -19.85
CA ASN A 382 -1.62 0.84 -21.29
C ASN A 382 -2.49 -0.11 -22.14
N GLY A 383 -3.36 -0.89 -21.53
CA GLY A 383 -4.24 -1.88 -22.15
C GLY A 383 -4.10 -3.26 -21.54
N GLN A 384 -5.10 -4.11 -21.72
CA GLN A 384 -5.19 -5.43 -21.12
C GLN A 384 -3.92 -6.25 -21.32
N THR A 385 -3.45 -6.85 -20.24
CA THR A 385 -2.30 -7.75 -20.25
C THR A 385 -2.64 -9.17 -19.80
N TYR A 386 -3.81 -9.39 -19.21
CA TYR A 386 -4.30 -10.72 -18.92
C TYR A 386 -4.50 -11.53 -20.20
N GLY A 387 -4.12 -12.81 -20.18
CA GLY A 387 -4.07 -13.65 -21.38
C GLY A 387 -5.42 -14.18 -21.85
N GLY A 388 -6.50 -13.93 -21.13
CA GLY A 388 -7.85 -14.39 -21.44
C GLY A 388 -8.89 -13.28 -21.34
N ASP A 389 -10.01 -13.44 -22.05
CA ASP A 389 -11.17 -12.58 -21.88
C ASP A 389 -12.16 -13.25 -20.92
N MET A 390 -12.87 -12.44 -20.15
CA MET A 390 -13.95 -12.86 -19.27
C MET A 390 -15.25 -12.09 -19.61
N PRO A 391 -15.78 -12.25 -20.83
CA PRO A 391 -16.72 -11.31 -21.42
C PRO A 391 -18.05 -11.21 -20.66
N VAL A 392 -18.60 -12.33 -20.19
CA VAL A 392 -19.86 -12.35 -19.45
C VAL A 392 -19.67 -11.84 -18.03
N GLU A 393 -18.54 -12.22 -17.38
CA GLU A 393 -18.17 -11.74 -16.07
C GLU A 393 -18.09 -10.22 -16.04
N GLU A 394 -17.25 -9.66 -16.92
CA GLU A 394 -16.92 -8.24 -16.88
C GLU A 394 -18.08 -7.35 -17.36
N ALA A 395 -18.84 -7.79 -18.36
CA ALA A 395 -20.03 -7.05 -18.80
C ALA A 395 -21.10 -7.01 -17.70
N GLY A 396 -21.35 -8.13 -17.03
CA GLY A 396 -22.28 -8.21 -15.90
C GLY A 396 -21.83 -7.34 -14.72
N ASN A 397 -20.54 -7.37 -14.39
CA ASN A 397 -19.94 -6.55 -13.33
C ASN A 397 -20.12 -5.05 -13.61
N MET A 398 -19.70 -4.60 -14.78
CA MET A 398 -19.72 -3.18 -15.14
C MET A 398 -21.15 -2.61 -15.16
N LEU A 399 -22.11 -3.32 -15.74
CA LEU A 399 -23.51 -2.89 -15.76
C LEU A 399 -24.13 -2.83 -14.36
N SER A 400 -23.86 -3.84 -13.53
CA SER A 400 -24.38 -3.91 -12.15
C SER A 400 -23.80 -2.82 -11.27
N LEU A 401 -22.48 -2.55 -11.39
CA LEU A 401 -21.82 -1.50 -10.62
C LEU A 401 -22.26 -0.11 -11.07
N THR A 402 -22.45 0.12 -12.38
CA THR A 402 -22.96 1.40 -12.87
C THR A 402 -24.37 1.66 -12.35
N ALA A 403 -25.24 0.66 -12.35
CA ALA A 403 -26.57 0.78 -11.76
C ALA A 403 -26.52 1.06 -10.24
N ALA A 404 -25.59 0.42 -9.53
CA ALA A 404 -25.37 0.70 -8.10
C ALA A 404 -24.93 2.14 -7.86
N VAL A 405 -24.00 2.68 -8.67
CA VAL A 405 -23.60 4.10 -8.60
C VAL A 405 -24.79 5.01 -8.83
N CYS A 406 -25.60 4.78 -9.87
CA CYS A 406 -26.80 5.57 -10.14
C CYS A 406 -27.81 5.51 -8.98
N HIS A 407 -28.02 4.32 -8.42
CA HIS A 407 -28.90 4.13 -7.27
C HIS A 407 -28.44 4.94 -6.05
N TYR A 408 -27.18 4.80 -5.65
CA TYR A 408 -26.61 5.51 -4.49
C TYR A 408 -26.50 7.02 -4.69
N SER A 409 -26.23 7.47 -5.92
CA SER A 409 -26.16 8.90 -6.28
C SER A 409 -27.54 9.53 -6.49
N GLY A 410 -28.58 8.71 -6.68
CA GLY A 410 -29.96 9.17 -6.93
C GLY A 410 -30.16 9.85 -8.29
N ASN A 411 -29.25 9.63 -9.26
CA ASN A 411 -29.33 10.16 -10.62
C ASN A 411 -28.64 9.21 -11.61
N THR A 412 -28.81 9.48 -12.90
CA THR A 412 -28.32 8.66 -14.01
C THR A 412 -27.23 9.33 -14.85
N GLU A 413 -26.64 10.41 -14.36
CA GLU A 413 -25.65 11.19 -15.13
C GLU A 413 -24.45 10.32 -15.54
N TYR A 414 -23.98 9.47 -14.63
CA TYR A 414 -22.88 8.55 -14.92
C TYR A 414 -23.25 7.51 -15.98
N ALA A 415 -24.44 6.90 -15.89
CA ALA A 415 -24.93 5.95 -16.88
C ALA A 415 -25.14 6.63 -18.25
N ALA A 416 -25.72 7.83 -18.27
CA ALA A 416 -25.96 8.57 -19.51
C ALA A 416 -24.67 8.87 -20.28
N LYS A 417 -23.57 9.15 -19.58
CA LYS A 417 -22.23 9.38 -20.17
C LYS A 417 -21.74 8.16 -20.96
N HIS A 418 -22.07 6.95 -20.52
CA HIS A 418 -21.55 5.67 -21.05
C HIS A 418 -22.63 4.81 -21.72
N TRP A 419 -23.79 5.39 -22.06
CA TRP A 419 -24.97 4.63 -22.46
C TRP A 419 -24.77 3.76 -23.70
N GLU A 420 -24.10 4.26 -24.72
CA GLU A 420 -23.81 3.51 -25.95
C GLU A 420 -22.92 2.29 -25.71
N THR A 421 -21.92 2.46 -24.88
CA THR A 421 -21.01 1.38 -24.48
C THR A 421 -21.74 0.30 -23.70
N MET A 422 -22.55 0.69 -22.70
CA MET A 422 -23.39 -0.23 -21.93
C MET A 422 -24.43 -0.94 -22.80
N THR A 423 -25.01 -0.25 -23.78
CA THR A 423 -25.93 -0.86 -24.75
C THR A 423 -25.23 -1.98 -25.55
N THR A 424 -23.98 -1.76 -25.93
CA THR A 424 -23.17 -2.78 -26.63
C THR A 424 -22.92 -4.00 -25.75
N TRP A 425 -22.54 -3.80 -24.51
CA TRP A 425 -22.31 -4.88 -23.54
C TRP A 425 -23.59 -5.64 -23.19
N THR A 426 -24.71 -4.94 -23.06
CA THR A 426 -26.04 -5.55 -22.82
C THR A 426 -26.44 -6.46 -23.98
N LYS A 427 -26.29 -6.02 -25.23
CA LYS A 427 -26.54 -6.85 -26.41
C LYS A 427 -25.66 -8.09 -26.46
N TYR A 428 -24.40 -7.97 -26.01
CA TYR A 428 -23.52 -9.13 -25.88
C TYR A 428 -24.05 -10.12 -24.85
N LEU A 429 -24.49 -9.64 -23.67
CA LEU A 429 -25.07 -10.51 -22.64
C LEU A 429 -26.39 -11.15 -23.08
N GLU A 430 -27.25 -10.45 -23.82
CA GLU A 430 -28.49 -11.02 -24.40
C GLU A 430 -28.19 -12.21 -25.31
N GLN A 431 -27.10 -12.14 -26.07
CA GLN A 431 -26.73 -13.17 -27.01
C GLN A 431 -25.98 -14.34 -26.38
N PHE A 432 -25.06 -14.08 -25.45
CA PHE A 432 -24.07 -15.06 -24.96
C PHE A 432 -24.14 -15.31 -23.45
N GLY A 433 -24.95 -14.58 -22.71
CA GLY A 433 -24.93 -14.64 -21.25
C GLY A 433 -25.80 -15.73 -20.62
N LEU A 434 -26.85 -16.21 -21.31
CA LEU A 434 -27.76 -17.22 -20.75
C LEU A 434 -27.08 -18.60 -20.62
N ASP A 435 -26.30 -18.96 -21.61
CA ASP A 435 -25.54 -20.22 -21.64
C ASP A 435 -24.09 -19.90 -22.07
N PRO A 436 -23.24 -19.47 -21.15
CA PRO A 436 -21.92 -18.98 -21.47
C PRO A 436 -21.00 -20.06 -22.02
N GLU A 437 -20.21 -19.71 -23.06
CA GLU A 437 -19.14 -20.54 -23.56
C GLU A 437 -18.03 -20.72 -22.52
N ASN A 438 -17.05 -21.57 -22.85
CA ASN A 438 -15.92 -21.86 -21.97
C ASN A 438 -15.08 -20.62 -21.66
N GLN A 439 -15.26 -20.06 -20.48
CA GLN A 439 -14.56 -18.89 -19.97
C GLN A 439 -14.35 -18.96 -18.45
N LEU A 440 -13.48 -18.11 -17.92
CA LEU A 440 -13.26 -17.97 -16.49
C LEU A 440 -14.35 -17.07 -15.87
N CYS A 441 -14.54 -17.20 -14.57
CA CYS A 441 -15.28 -16.25 -13.74
C CYS A 441 -14.40 -15.85 -12.54
N THR A 442 -14.85 -14.92 -11.73
CA THR A 442 -14.13 -14.47 -10.51
C THR A 442 -13.73 -15.64 -9.59
N ASP A 443 -14.48 -16.73 -9.59
CA ASP A 443 -14.11 -17.97 -8.88
C ASP A 443 -13.11 -18.80 -9.71
N ASP A 444 -11.84 -18.41 -9.65
CA ASP A 444 -10.73 -19.07 -10.36
C ASP A 444 -10.52 -20.53 -9.96
N PHE A 445 -10.93 -20.93 -8.76
CA PHE A 445 -10.76 -22.30 -8.28
C PHE A 445 -11.47 -23.33 -9.14
N ALA A 446 -12.58 -22.93 -9.75
CA ALA A 446 -13.31 -23.80 -10.64
C ALA A 446 -12.67 -23.94 -12.03
N GLY A 447 -11.84 -22.97 -12.45
CA GLY A 447 -11.20 -22.94 -13.75
C GLY A 447 -12.16 -22.51 -14.87
N HIS A 448 -11.76 -22.76 -16.13
CA HIS A 448 -12.56 -22.46 -17.31
C HIS A 448 -13.59 -23.55 -17.58
N PHE A 449 -14.88 -23.20 -17.65
CA PHE A 449 -15.93 -24.07 -18.19
C PHE A 449 -17.08 -23.33 -18.82
N ALA A 450 -17.71 -24.03 -19.75
CA ALA A 450 -18.97 -23.61 -20.35
C ALA A 450 -20.15 -23.93 -19.40
N HIS A 451 -21.31 -23.35 -19.71
CA HIS A 451 -22.55 -23.58 -18.96
C HIS A 451 -22.46 -23.16 -17.48
N ASN A 452 -21.68 -22.13 -17.18
CA ASN A 452 -21.45 -21.66 -15.82
C ASN A 452 -22.65 -20.87 -15.29
N ALA A 453 -23.40 -21.46 -14.36
CA ALA A 453 -24.59 -20.84 -13.79
C ALA A 453 -24.32 -19.50 -13.07
N ASN A 454 -23.14 -19.31 -12.47
CA ASN A 454 -22.75 -18.05 -11.86
C ASN A 454 -22.69 -16.92 -12.92
N LEU A 455 -22.08 -17.20 -14.07
CA LEU A 455 -22.02 -16.25 -15.20
C LEU A 455 -23.41 -15.97 -15.77
N SER A 456 -24.27 -16.99 -15.89
CA SER A 456 -25.65 -16.80 -16.35
C SER A 456 -26.43 -15.86 -15.41
N VAL A 457 -26.31 -16.04 -14.10
CA VAL A 457 -26.92 -15.17 -13.08
C VAL A 457 -26.38 -13.75 -13.19
N LYS A 458 -25.06 -13.60 -13.39
CA LYS A 458 -24.41 -12.29 -13.55
C LYS A 458 -24.88 -11.56 -14.82
N ALA A 459 -25.07 -12.29 -15.93
CA ALA A 459 -25.63 -11.73 -17.15
C ALA A 459 -27.08 -11.25 -16.94
N ILE A 460 -27.91 -12.06 -16.28
CA ILE A 460 -29.31 -11.68 -15.94
C ILE A 460 -29.31 -10.41 -15.10
N LEU A 461 -28.47 -10.33 -14.07
CA LEU A 461 -28.35 -9.15 -13.22
C LEU A 461 -27.86 -7.93 -14.01
N GLY A 462 -26.88 -8.09 -14.88
CA GLY A 462 -26.37 -7.02 -15.74
C GLY A 462 -27.44 -6.45 -16.68
N ILE A 463 -28.21 -7.32 -17.39
CA ILE A 463 -29.32 -6.91 -18.25
C ILE A 463 -30.44 -6.20 -17.45
N ALA A 464 -30.81 -6.77 -16.28
CA ALA A 464 -31.78 -6.13 -15.38
C ALA A 464 -31.31 -4.77 -14.87
N SER A 465 -30.02 -4.62 -14.58
CA SER A 465 -29.40 -3.36 -14.17
C SER A 465 -29.45 -2.31 -15.28
N TYR A 466 -29.23 -2.70 -16.52
CA TYR A 466 -29.38 -1.80 -17.66
C TYR A 466 -30.85 -1.32 -17.80
N GLY A 467 -31.81 -2.24 -17.70
CA GLY A 467 -33.25 -1.87 -17.68
C GLY A 467 -33.61 -0.94 -16.53
N TYR A 468 -33.09 -1.22 -15.32
CA TYR A 468 -33.28 -0.36 -14.15
C TYR A 468 -32.78 1.09 -14.39
N MET A 469 -31.57 1.22 -14.96
CA MET A 469 -31.05 2.56 -15.31
C MET A 469 -31.85 3.25 -16.41
N ALA A 470 -32.40 2.51 -17.37
CA ALA A 470 -33.26 3.05 -18.40
C ALA A 470 -34.61 3.58 -17.82
N ASP A 471 -35.13 2.90 -16.81
CA ASP A 471 -36.36 3.32 -16.12
C ASP A 471 -36.15 4.55 -15.22
N MET A 472 -34.95 4.72 -14.67
CA MET A 472 -34.58 5.91 -13.88
C MET A 472 -34.51 7.17 -14.72
#